data_f5f7d544b414bdc5b4f040ca0a4be151
#
_entry.id   f5f7d544b414bdc5b4f040ca0a4be151
#
_cell.length_a   1.000
_cell.length_b   1.000
_cell.length_c   1.000
_cell.angle_alpha   90.00
_cell.angle_beta   90.00
_cell.angle_gamma   90.00
#
_symmetry.space_group_name_H-M   'P 1'
#
loop_
_entity.id
_entity.type
_entity.pdbx_description
1 polymer ?
#
loop_
_entity_poly.entity_id
_entity_poly.type
_entity_poly.pdbx_seq_one_letter_code
_entity_poly.pdbx_strand_id
1 'polypeptide(L)'
;MSNEIQPVGQHVLKVVCGTPEHPVNISGIEIECYVLDNETRVLSQRGLQRAMGIVQGGRRSGETRLVAFVRRFGDAVPELRSLLAMLKSPIEFQPQRGGRTAFGYDATILADICETILSARKAGLVITEYQKRIADRCELLMRGFARVGIIALVDKATGYDKLVTRHYYEDILRKFISPKLQDYPRTFPDEFYTEIFRLRDWNATNIRKRPGVVASITVDIVYKRLAPNVLNELVRLTERDNKGRLKTRLYRHLTPEHGHPKLLEHFIALNTLMRASPNWRVFYSLLNRSLPQYNQTLPLLLDYPEDITVSEEN
;
A
#
# COMPACT_ATOMS: atom_id res chain seq x y z
N MET A 1 43.09 -18.99 -9.56
CA MET A 1 41.81 -18.55 -10.10
C MET A 1 40.97 -18.17 -8.91
N SER A 2 40.96 -16.89 -8.56
CA SER A 2 40.29 -16.34 -7.38
C SER A 2 38.85 -16.03 -7.76
N ASN A 3 37.90 -16.75 -7.16
CA ASN A 3 36.46 -16.45 -7.29
C ASN A 3 36.17 -15.22 -6.43
N GLU A 4 36.09 -14.07 -7.05
CA GLU A 4 35.48 -12.88 -6.44
C GLU A 4 33.97 -13.11 -6.28
N ILE A 5 33.55 -13.26 -5.03
CA ILE A 5 32.14 -13.27 -4.64
C ILE A 5 31.67 -11.81 -4.77
N GLN A 6 30.86 -11.51 -5.78
CA GLN A 6 30.19 -10.23 -5.91
C GLN A 6 29.25 -10.05 -4.70
N PRO A 7 29.21 -8.85 -4.08
CA PRO A 7 28.28 -8.59 -2.98
C PRO A 7 26.85 -8.67 -3.50
N VAL A 8 26.04 -9.50 -2.85
CA VAL A 8 24.58 -9.58 -3.04
C VAL A 8 24.04 -8.16 -2.81
N GLY A 9 23.46 -7.56 -3.84
CA GLY A 9 22.89 -6.22 -3.77
C GLY A 9 21.90 -6.14 -2.60
N GLN A 10 22.13 -5.21 -1.67
CA GLN A 10 21.23 -4.94 -0.56
C GLN A 10 19.87 -4.53 -1.15
N HIS A 11 18.86 -5.37 -0.92
CA HIS A 11 17.48 -5.09 -1.33
C HIS A 11 16.99 -3.85 -0.56
N VAL A 12 16.86 -2.72 -1.23
CA VAL A 12 16.31 -1.50 -0.63
C VAL A 12 14.81 -1.71 -0.42
N LEU A 13 14.38 -1.68 0.84
CA LEU A 13 12.98 -1.84 1.22
C LEU A 13 12.12 -0.72 0.64
N LYS A 14 10.91 -1.05 0.19
CA LYS A 14 10.00 -0.12 -0.49
C LYS A 14 8.68 0.02 0.26
N VAL A 15 8.11 1.22 0.22
CA VAL A 15 6.81 1.49 0.84
C VAL A 15 5.70 0.85 0.00
N VAL A 16 4.89 -0.02 0.62
CA VAL A 16 3.67 -0.62 0.04
C VAL A 16 2.44 0.21 0.38
N CYS A 17 2.33 0.65 1.64
CA CYS A 17 1.21 1.46 2.13
C CYS A 17 1.71 2.61 2.99
N GLY A 18 0.97 3.71 2.99
CA GLY A 18 1.25 4.90 3.80
C GLY A 18 1.77 6.07 2.97
N THR A 19 1.33 7.26 3.33
CA THR A 19 1.77 8.53 2.72
C THR A 19 1.96 9.57 3.81
N PRO A 20 2.77 10.62 3.59
CA PRO A 20 2.93 11.69 4.57
C PRO A 20 1.61 12.42 4.90
N GLU A 21 0.66 12.41 3.97
CA GLU A 21 -0.64 13.07 4.10
C GLU A 21 -1.64 12.29 4.97
N HIS A 22 -1.34 11.03 5.28
CA HIS A 22 -2.17 10.16 6.11
C HIS A 22 -1.37 9.61 7.30
N PRO A 23 -0.97 10.47 8.25
CA PRO A 23 -0.25 10.05 9.45
C PRO A 23 -1.17 9.27 10.39
N VAL A 24 -0.59 8.40 11.23
CA VAL A 24 -1.32 7.89 12.38
C VAL A 24 -1.49 8.99 13.42
N ASN A 25 -2.71 9.18 13.92
CA ASN A 25 -3.02 10.14 14.97
C ASN A 25 -3.24 9.43 16.30
N ILE A 26 -2.43 9.77 17.30
CA ILE A 26 -2.50 9.19 18.64
C ILE A 26 -2.66 10.32 19.63
N SER A 27 -3.85 10.49 20.19
CA SER A 27 -4.18 11.55 21.14
C SER A 27 -3.84 12.99 20.63
N GLY A 28 -4.05 13.24 19.33
CA GLY A 28 -3.76 14.53 18.69
C GLY A 28 -2.29 14.67 18.22
N ILE A 29 -1.47 13.67 18.38
CA ILE A 29 -0.09 13.65 17.88
C ILE A 29 -0.03 12.85 16.58
N GLU A 30 0.36 13.51 15.50
CA GLU A 30 0.49 12.91 14.17
C GLU A 30 1.91 12.39 13.93
N ILE A 31 1.99 11.14 13.43
CA ILE A 31 3.25 10.46 13.15
C ILE A 31 3.17 9.84 11.76
N GLU A 32 4.09 10.20 10.88
CA GLU A 32 4.21 9.60 9.56
C GLU A 32 4.56 8.11 9.69
N CYS A 33 3.74 7.26 9.08
CA CYS A 33 3.89 5.80 9.16
C CYS A 33 3.77 5.15 7.79
N TYR A 34 4.44 4.01 7.63
CA TYR A 34 4.51 3.26 6.39
C TYR A 34 4.50 1.75 6.67
N VAL A 35 4.03 0.97 5.70
CA VAL A 35 4.23 -0.48 5.65
C VAL A 35 5.16 -0.77 4.48
N LEU A 36 6.23 -1.52 4.73
CA LEU A 36 7.23 -1.88 3.74
C LEU A 36 6.88 -3.21 3.04
N ASP A 37 7.57 -3.52 1.96
CA ASP A 37 7.38 -4.74 1.14
C ASP A 37 7.69 -6.05 1.88
N ASN A 38 8.44 -5.99 2.97
CA ASN A 38 8.66 -7.09 3.92
C ASN A 38 7.64 -7.10 5.08
N GLU A 39 6.50 -6.38 4.94
CA GLU A 39 5.44 -6.24 5.93
C GLU A 39 5.84 -5.51 7.22
N THR A 40 7.02 -4.94 7.32
CA THR A 40 7.43 -4.16 8.50
C THR A 40 6.64 -2.84 8.56
N ARG A 41 6.08 -2.53 9.73
CA ARG A 41 5.42 -1.26 10.04
C ARG A 41 6.46 -0.29 10.55
N VAL A 42 6.62 0.83 9.85
CA VAL A 42 7.70 1.79 10.11
C VAL A 42 7.14 3.16 10.43
N LEU A 43 7.68 3.79 11.47
CA LEU A 43 7.49 5.21 11.73
C LEU A 43 8.70 5.99 11.18
N SER A 44 8.43 7.09 10.47
CA SER A 44 9.53 7.90 9.94
C SER A 44 10.36 8.52 11.09
N GLN A 45 11.66 8.53 10.93
CA GLN A 45 12.57 9.11 11.93
C GLN A 45 12.22 10.57 12.25
N ARG A 46 11.83 11.35 11.22
CA ARG A 46 11.43 12.75 11.40
C ARG A 46 10.07 12.87 12.08
N GLY A 47 9.11 12.03 11.69
CA GLY A 47 7.79 11.96 12.31
C GLY A 47 7.88 11.61 13.79
N LEU A 48 8.69 10.60 14.12
CA LEU A 48 8.94 10.17 15.49
C LEU A 48 9.55 11.30 16.36
N GLN A 49 10.59 11.98 15.88
CA GLN A 49 11.19 13.12 16.60
C GLN A 49 10.19 14.25 16.81
N ARG A 50 9.38 14.58 15.79
CA ARG A 50 8.34 15.61 15.87
C ARG A 50 7.27 15.25 16.90
N ALA A 51 6.81 14.01 16.88
CA ALA A 51 5.80 13.49 17.80
C ALA A 51 6.24 13.62 19.25
N MET A 52 7.50 13.33 19.54
CA MET A 52 8.08 13.48 20.87
C MET A 52 8.43 14.93 21.25
N GLY A 53 8.32 15.89 20.33
CA GLY A 53 8.73 17.27 20.58
C GLY A 53 10.24 17.47 20.63
N ILE A 54 10.99 16.55 20.04
CA ILE A 54 12.44 16.68 19.91
C ILE A 54 12.73 17.63 18.73
N VAL A 55 13.43 18.73 19.00
CA VAL A 55 13.72 19.75 17.99
C VAL A 55 14.50 19.14 16.83
N GLN A 56 13.99 19.35 15.60
CA GLN A 56 14.68 18.93 14.38
C GLN A 56 15.93 19.81 14.16
N GLY A 57 17.03 19.21 13.75
CA GLY A 57 18.24 19.94 13.40
C GLY A 57 19.38 18.99 13.06
N GLY A 58 20.38 19.53 12.35
CA GLY A 58 21.48 18.77 11.77
C GLY A 58 22.22 17.86 12.74
N ARG A 59 22.80 16.80 12.18
CA ARG A 59 23.70 15.89 12.89
C ARG A 59 24.91 16.66 13.41
N ARG A 60 25.00 16.85 14.72
CA ARG A 60 26.29 17.12 15.35
C ARG A 60 26.93 15.77 15.65
N SER A 61 28.10 15.51 15.15
CA SER A 61 28.86 14.25 15.37
C SER A 61 28.25 12.94 14.84
N GLY A 62 27.48 12.96 13.74
CA GLY A 62 26.96 11.73 13.12
C GLY A 62 25.75 11.08 13.79
N GLU A 63 25.36 11.52 14.99
CA GLU A 63 24.21 10.97 15.71
C GLU A 63 22.93 11.79 15.53
N THR A 64 21.78 11.10 15.57
CA THR A 64 20.48 11.77 15.58
C THR A 64 20.23 12.43 16.94
N ARG A 65 19.42 13.50 16.95
CA ARG A 65 19.05 14.16 18.21
C ARG A 65 18.25 13.25 19.15
N LEU A 66 17.52 12.29 18.60
CA LEU A 66 16.82 11.29 19.39
C LEU A 66 17.81 10.39 20.16
N VAL A 67 18.82 9.86 19.47
CA VAL A 67 19.89 9.06 20.11
C VAL A 67 20.62 9.87 21.19
N ALA A 68 21.00 11.12 20.87
CA ALA A 68 21.68 12.01 21.82
C ALA A 68 20.79 12.35 23.01
N PHE A 69 19.48 12.47 22.85
CA PHE A 69 18.55 12.70 23.95
C PHE A 69 18.41 11.49 24.85
N VAL A 70 18.15 10.30 24.28
CA VAL A 70 17.98 9.07 25.04
C VAL A 70 19.24 8.68 25.79
N ARG A 71 20.42 8.86 25.18
CA ARG A 71 21.71 8.58 25.84
C ARG A 71 21.94 9.35 27.15
N ARG A 72 21.31 10.52 27.32
CA ARG A 72 21.50 11.35 28.54
C ARG A 72 21.01 10.68 29.82
N PHE A 73 20.15 9.68 29.71
CA PHE A 73 19.65 8.96 30.88
C PHE A 73 20.63 7.90 31.42
N GLY A 74 21.73 7.63 30.70
CA GLY A 74 22.83 6.78 31.13
C GLY A 74 22.43 5.33 31.42
N ASP A 75 23.28 4.63 32.17
CA ASP A 75 23.06 3.21 32.51
C ASP A 75 22.03 3.00 33.64
N ALA A 76 21.36 4.06 34.08
CA ALA A 76 20.37 3.98 35.15
C ALA A 76 19.05 3.30 34.73
N VAL A 77 18.85 3.09 33.41
CA VAL A 77 17.69 2.39 32.84
C VAL A 77 18.18 1.12 32.12
N PRO A 78 17.85 -0.08 32.60
CA PRO A 78 18.41 -1.34 32.08
C PRO A 78 18.20 -1.55 30.58
N GLU A 79 17.03 -1.14 30.06
CA GLU A 79 16.60 -1.32 28.67
C GLU A 79 17.30 -0.35 27.70
N LEU A 80 18.02 0.65 28.22
CA LEU A 80 18.62 1.73 27.44
C LEU A 80 19.63 1.24 26.40
N ARG A 81 20.40 0.21 26.71
CA ARG A 81 21.44 -0.32 25.80
C ARG A 81 20.85 -0.92 24.53
N SER A 82 19.81 -1.73 24.68
CA SER A 82 19.10 -2.35 23.55
C SER A 82 18.42 -1.28 22.70
N LEU A 83 17.73 -0.34 23.33
CA LEU A 83 17.09 0.77 22.66
C LEU A 83 18.09 1.64 21.87
N LEU A 84 19.23 1.97 22.45
CA LEU A 84 20.27 2.73 21.75
C LEU A 84 20.86 1.98 20.56
N ALA A 85 21.00 0.65 20.64
CA ALA A 85 21.42 -0.17 19.51
C ALA A 85 20.41 -0.11 18.35
N MET A 86 19.11 -0.25 18.63
CA MET A 86 18.04 -0.12 17.64
C MET A 86 17.99 1.29 17.02
N LEU A 87 18.10 2.34 17.82
CA LEU A 87 18.07 3.72 17.35
C LEU A 87 19.28 4.11 16.49
N LYS A 88 20.41 3.41 16.62
CA LYS A 88 21.61 3.62 15.79
C LYS A 88 21.53 2.92 14.44
N SER A 89 20.63 1.95 14.28
CA SER A 89 20.45 1.16 13.05
C SER A 89 19.05 1.38 12.48
N PRO A 90 18.75 2.59 11.94
CA PRO A 90 17.46 2.87 11.34
C PRO A 90 17.24 2.02 10.08
N ILE A 91 15.99 1.67 9.81
CA ILE A 91 15.57 1.01 8.58
C ILE A 91 15.65 2.03 7.45
N GLU A 92 16.37 1.70 6.39
CA GLU A 92 16.42 2.48 5.15
C GLU A 92 15.33 2.00 4.19
N PHE A 93 14.56 2.93 3.66
CA PHE A 93 13.50 2.58 2.72
C PHE A 93 13.26 3.69 1.68
N GLN A 94 12.64 3.31 0.56
CA GLN A 94 12.31 4.22 -0.53
C GLN A 94 10.83 4.63 -0.47
N PRO A 95 10.52 5.95 -0.41
CA PRO A 95 9.15 6.44 -0.49
C PRO A 95 8.49 6.09 -1.84
N GLN A 96 7.13 5.92 -1.84
CA GLN A 96 6.37 5.55 -3.05
C GLN A 96 6.53 6.52 -4.23
N ARG A 97 6.69 7.82 -3.96
CA ARG A 97 6.81 8.87 -5.00
C ARG A 97 8.22 9.06 -5.52
N GLY A 98 9.13 8.15 -5.20
CA GLY A 98 10.56 8.33 -5.50
C GLY A 98 11.20 9.39 -4.61
N GLY A 99 12.47 9.71 -4.85
CA GLY A 99 13.20 10.70 -4.09
C GLY A 99 14.35 10.09 -3.27
N ARG A 100 14.84 10.83 -2.29
CA ARG A 100 15.94 10.39 -1.42
C ARG A 100 15.47 9.28 -0.49
N THR A 101 16.35 8.32 -0.21
CA THR A 101 16.17 7.30 0.81
C THR A 101 15.70 7.93 2.13
N ALA A 102 14.64 7.36 2.68
CA ALA A 102 14.08 7.74 3.97
C ALA A 102 14.56 6.78 5.06
N PHE A 103 14.55 7.26 6.29
CA PHE A 103 14.94 6.50 7.46
C PHE A 103 13.76 6.41 8.43
N GLY A 104 13.60 5.26 9.02
CA GLY A 104 12.57 5.02 10.03
C GLY A 104 12.94 3.91 10.98
N TYR A 105 12.01 3.57 11.85
CA TYR A 105 12.15 2.53 12.85
C TYR A 105 10.90 1.67 12.88
N ASP A 106 11.04 0.42 13.29
CA ASP A 106 9.87 -0.40 13.60
C ASP A 106 8.90 0.36 14.51
N ALA A 107 7.60 0.25 14.26
CA ALA A 107 6.60 1.05 14.96
C ALA A 107 6.58 0.81 16.47
N THR A 108 6.99 -0.37 16.93
CA THR A 108 7.05 -0.74 18.35
C THR A 108 8.07 0.08 19.13
N ILE A 109 9.12 0.57 18.45
CA ILE A 109 10.19 1.35 19.12
C ILE A 109 9.66 2.61 19.82
N LEU A 110 8.53 3.15 19.35
CA LEU A 110 7.94 4.33 20.01
C LEU A 110 7.46 4.02 21.42
N ALA A 111 6.91 2.82 21.63
CA ALA A 111 6.54 2.36 22.97
C ALA A 111 7.78 2.18 23.85
N ASP A 112 8.83 1.55 23.32
CA ASP A 112 10.09 1.32 24.04
C ASP A 112 10.77 2.64 24.46
N ILE A 113 10.76 3.64 23.57
CA ILE A 113 11.28 4.98 23.86
C ILE A 113 10.45 5.64 24.96
N CYS A 114 9.12 5.59 24.85
CA CYS A 114 8.24 6.19 25.86
C CYS A 114 8.43 5.53 27.22
N GLU A 115 8.50 4.21 27.28
CA GLU A 115 8.72 3.45 28.51
C GLU A 115 10.05 3.80 29.16
N THR A 116 11.13 3.86 28.36
CA THR A 116 12.46 4.26 28.84
C THR A 116 12.46 5.67 29.45
N ILE A 117 11.81 6.63 28.79
CA ILE A 117 11.74 8.02 29.28
C ILE A 117 10.89 8.12 30.54
N LEU A 118 9.77 7.39 30.61
CA LEU A 118 8.91 7.37 31.79
C LEU A 118 9.59 6.67 32.98
N SER A 119 10.36 5.61 32.73
CA SER A 119 11.23 4.97 33.76
C SER A 119 12.30 5.89 34.25
N ALA A 120 12.97 6.64 33.36
CA ALA A 120 13.92 7.67 33.73
C ALA A 120 13.28 8.79 34.59
N ARG A 121 12.03 9.18 34.30
CA ARG A 121 11.27 10.13 35.11
C ARG A 121 11.00 9.60 36.52
N LYS A 122 10.60 8.33 36.64
CA LYS A 122 10.40 7.67 37.94
C LYS A 122 11.67 7.60 38.76
N ALA A 123 12.81 7.41 38.10
CA ALA A 123 14.14 7.40 38.73
C ALA A 123 14.67 8.81 39.06
N GLY A 124 13.91 9.88 38.80
CA GLY A 124 14.36 11.27 39.09
C GLY A 124 15.39 11.83 38.11
N LEU A 125 15.62 11.19 36.98
CA LEU A 125 16.63 11.59 35.98
C LEU A 125 16.10 12.65 34.97
N VAL A 126 14.80 12.91 34.98
CA VAL A 126 14.15 13.94 34.15
C VAL A 126 14.15 15.25 34.93
N ILE A 127 15.17 16.08 34.72
CA ILE A 127 15.46 17.27 35.54
C ILE A 127 14.99 18.55 34.84
N THR A 128 15.30 18.70 33.53
CA THR A 128 15.06 19.95 32.81
C THR A 128 13.59 20.04 32.31
N GLU A 129 13.08 21.27 32.18
CA GLU A 129 11.75 21.52 31.63
C GLU A 129 11.56 20.95 30.22
N TYR A 130 12.61 20.92 29.42
CA TYR A 130 12.61 20.27 28.11
C TYR A 130 12.40 18.76 28.20
N GLN A 131 13.10 18.09 29.13
CA GLN A 131 12.92 16.65 29.38
C GLN A 131 11.53 16.35 29.94
N LYS A 132 11.00 17.18 30.85
CA LYS A 132 9.66 17.04 31.42
C LYS A 132 8.59 17.09 30.31
N ARG A 133 8.65 18.08 29.41
CA ARG A 133 7.72 18.17 28.25
C ARG A 133 7.77 16.94 27.36
N ILE A 134 8.94 16.36 27.13
CA ILE A 134 9.06 15.12 26.35
C ILE A 134 8.44 13.95 27.12
N ALA A 135 8.69 13.84 28.42
CA ALA A 135 8.11 12.80 29.25
C ALA A 135 6.55 12.90 29.31
N ASP A 136 6.01 14.11 29.39
CA ASP A 136 4.55 14.33 29.35
C ASP A 136 3.95 13.89 27.99
N ARG A 137 4.65 14.14 26.89
CA ARG A 137 4.25 13.63 25.58
C ARG A 137 4.31 12.11 25.50
N CYS A 138 5.36 11.49 26.06
CA CYS A 138 5.45 10.04 26.14
C CYS A 138 4.29 9.45 26.95
N GLU A 139 3.91 10.07 28.06
CA GLU A 139 2.75 9.64 28.84
C GLU A 139 1.44 9.73 28.04
N LEU A 140 1.24 10.83 27.30
CA LEU A 140 0.06 11.00 26.45
C LEU A 140 -0.01 9.94 25.34
N LEU A 141 1.13 9.64 24.70
CA LEU A 141 1.24 8.59 23.68
C LEU A 141 0.94 7.20 24.27
N MET A 142 1.51 6.87 25.44
CA MET A 142 1.27 5.57 26.09
C MET A 142 -0.20 5.38 26.49
N ARG A 143 -0.86 6.42 26.98
CA ARG A 143 -2.31 6.42 27.26
C ARG A 143 -3.12 6.21 25.99
N GLY A 144 -2.70 6.81 24.86
CA GLY A 144 -3.30 6.62 23.56
C GLY A 144 -3.15 5.17 23.07
N PHE A 145 -1.95 4.60 23.18
CA PHE A 145 -1.70 3.19 22.82
C PHE A 145 -2.56 2.23 23.64
N ALA A 146 -2.66 2.46 24.95
CA ALA A 146 -3.47 1.59 25.81
C ALA A 146 -4.94 1.58 25.38
N ARG A 147 -5.52 2.73 25.01
CA ARG A 147 -6.91 2.82 24.53
C ARG A 147 -7.10 2.13 23.18
N VAL A 148 -6.26 2.42 22.20
CA VAL A 148 -6.35 1.82 20.86
C VAL A 148 -6.07 0.32 20.94
N GLY A 149 -5.06 -0.08 21.71
CA GLY A 149 -4.66 -1.47 21.86
C GLY A 149 -5.76 -2.32 22.49
N ILE A 150 -6.42 -1.84 23.55
CA ILE A 150 -7.49 -2.62 24.18
C ILE A 150 -8.70 -2.79 23.24
N ILE A 151 -9.07 -1.77 22.47
CA ILE A 151 -10.14 -1.86 21.48
C ILE A 151 -9.76 -2.92 20.42
N ALA A 152 -8.57 -2.82 19.83
CA ALA A 152 -8.12 -3.78 18.82
C ALA A 152 -8.03 -5.23 19.37
N LEU A 153 -7.61 -5.41 20.61
CA LEU A 153 -7.57 -6.72 21.27
C LEU A 153 -8.97 -7.28 21.49
N VAL A 154 -9.93 -6.46 21.91
CA VAL A 154 -11.34 -6.87 22.08
C VAL A 154 -11.94 -7.22 20.72
N ASP A 155 -11.74 -6.40 19.68
CA ASP A 155 -12.23 -6.66 18.32
C ASP A 155 -11.69 -7.98 17.78
N LYS A 156 -10.39 -8.24 18.00
CA LYS A 156 -9.76 -9.49 17.60
C LYS A 156 -10.27 -10.70 18.38
N ALA A 157 -10.42 -10.58 19.71
CA ALA A 157 -10.89 -11.66 20.57
C ALA A 157 -12.36 -12.04 20.31
N THR A 158 -13.19 -11.05 19.99
CA THR A 158 -14.60 -11.23 19.66
C THR A 158 -14.84 -11.60 18.19
N GLY A 159 -13.84 -11.43 17.33
CA GLY A 159 -13.99 -11.59 15.87
C GLY A 159 -14.72 -10.41 15.21
N TYR A 160 -14.90 -9.29 15.91
CA TYR A 160 -15.58 -8.10 15.39
C TYR A 160 -14.81 -7.47 14.23
N ASP A 161 -13.48 -7.54 14.23
CA ASP A 161 -12.62 -7.14 13.12
C ASP A 161 -13.00 -7.83 11.80
N LYS A 162 -13.32 -9.12 11.85
CA LYS A 162 -13.80 -9.89 10.69
C LYS A 162 -15.20 -9.48 10.26
N LEU A 163 -16.08 -9.15 11.21
CA LEU A 163 -17.43 -8.65 10.92
C LEU A 163 -17.37 -7.29 10.21
N VAL A 164 -16.58 -6.35 10.68
CA VAL A 164 -16.40 -5.04 10.04
C VAL A 164 -15.89 -5.19 8.61
N THR A 165 -14.87 -6.04 8.42
CA THR A 165 -14.35 -6.33 7.07
C THR A 165 -15.43 -6.96 6.18
N ARG A 166 -16.22 -7.90 6.70
CA ARG A 166 -17.33 -8.52 5.97
C ARG A 166 -18.39 -7.50 5.58
N HIS A 167 -18.84 -6.66 6.50
CA HIS A 167 -19.83 -5.60 6.22
C HIS A 167 -19.32 -4.64 5.15
N TYR A 168 -18.04 -4.24 5.21
CA TYR A 168 -17.42 -3.40 4.18
C TYR A 168 -17.51 -4.04 2.78
N TYR A 169 -17.20 -5.34 2.65
CA TYR A 169 -17.34 -6.04 1.38
C TYR A 169 -18.80 -6.20 0.95
N GLU A 170 -19.71 -6.49 1.88
CA GLU A 170 -21.15 -6.59 1.60
C GLU A 170 -21.71 -5.27 1.06
N ASP A 171 -21.30 -4.13 1.62
CA ASP A 171 -21.71 -2.81 1.16
C ASP A 171 -21.18 -2.48 -0.24
N ILE A 172 -19.92 -2.84 -0.53
CA ILE A 172 -19.37 -2.73 -1.89
C ILE A 172 -20.20 -3.59 -2.84
N LEU A 173 -20.39 -4.86 -2.53
CA LEU A 173 -21.13 -5.78 -3.39
C LEU A 173 -22.55 -5.30 -3.64
N ARG A 174 -23.25 -4.80 -2.63
CA ARG A 174 -24.59 -4.23 -2.74
C ARG A 174 -24.65 -3.04 -3.70
N LYS A 175 -23.63 -2.18 -3.68
CA LYS A 175 -23.54 -1.04 -4.61
C LYS A 175 -23.28 -1.48 -6.05
N PHE A 176 -22.40 -2.46 -6.25
CA PHE A 176 -21.94 -2.86 -7.56
C PHE A 176 -22.84 -3.89 -8.25
N ILE A 177 -23.50 -4.78 -7.49
CA ILE A 177 -24.13 -6.00 -8.01
C ILE A 177 -25.63 -5.99 -7.83
N SER A 178 -26.34 -6.22 -8.94
CA SER A 178 -27.79 -6.47 -8.96
C SER A 178 -28.07 -7.98 -8.99
N PRO A 179 -28.95 -8.51 -8.14
CA PRO A 179 -29.40 -9.90 -8.22
C PRO A 179 -30.19 -10.18 -9.51
N LYS A 180 -30.81 -9.16 -10.11
CA LYS A 180 -31.54 -9.26 -11.37
C LYS A 180 -30.62 -8.94 -12.53
N LEU A 181 -30.72 -9.72 -13.62
CA LEU A 181 -30.06 -9.44 -14.88
C LEU A 181 -30.56 -8.12 -15.47
N GLN A 182 -29.63 -7.26 -15.83
CA GLN A 182 -29.93 -5.99 -16.47
C GLN A 182 -29.80 -6.10 -17.99
N ASP A 183 -30.67 -5.42 -18.73
CA ASP A 183 -30.63 -5.36 -20.18
C ASP A 183 -29.76 -4.17 -20.64
N TYR A 184 -28.45 -4.34 -20.48
CA TYR A 184 -27.53 -3.38 -21.06
C TYR A 184 -27.27 -3.66 -22.52
N PRO A 185 -27.16 -2.62 -23.36
CA PRO A 185 -26.62 -2.77 -24.71
C PRO A 185 -25.21 -3.35 -24.62
N ARG A 186 -24.63 -3.74 -25.76
CA ARG A 186 -23.28 -4.30 -25.81
C ARG A 186 -22.28 -3.33 -25.18
N THR A 187 -21.87 -3.61 -23.94
CA THR A 187 -21.02 -2.72 -23.12
C THR A 187 -19.56 -2.69 -23.60
N PHE A 188 -19.09 -3.81 -24.20
CA PHE A 188 -17.71 -3.92 -24.67
C PHE A 188 -17.64 -3.50 -26.16
N PRO A 189 -17.08 -2.33 -26.48
CA PRO A 189 -16.94 -1.84 -27.85
C PRO A 189 -15.95 -2.71 -28.64
N ASP A 190 -16.09 -2.76 -29.95
CA ASP A 190 -15.18 -3.52 -30.80
C ASP A 190 -13.75 -2.96 -30.74
N GLU A 191 -13.62 -1.66 -30.54
CA GLU A 191 -12.35 -0.96 -30.35
C GLU A 191 -11.49 -1.54 -29.21
N PHE A 192 -12.10 -1.88 -28.06
CA PHE A 192 -11.41 -2.53 -26.95
C PHE A 192 -10.70 -3.81 -27.38
N TYR A 193 -11.33 -4.60 -28.22
CA TYR A 193 -10.73 -5.85 -28.72
C TYR A 193 -9.70 -5.58 -29.82
N THR A 194 -9.92 -4.57 -30.65
CA THR A 194 -8.96 -4.14 -31.67
C THR A 194 -7.63 -3.73 -31.02
N GLU A 195 -7.69 -2.97 -29.94
CA GLU A 195 -6.52 -2.56 -29.19
C GLU A 195 -5.79 -3.74 -28.52
N ILE A 196 -6.52 -4.71 -27.97
CA ILE A 196 -5.89 -5.94 -27.43
C ILE A 196 -5.14 -6.67 -28.56
N PHE A 197 -5.73 -6.81 -29.74
CA PHE A 197 -5.10 -7.47 -30.88
C PHE A 197 -3.88 -6.72 -31.35
N ARG A 198 -3.95 -5.40 -31.47
CA ARG A 198 -2.80 -4.54 -31.81
C ARG A 198 -1.64 -4.71 -30.82
N LEU A 199 -1.92 -4.58 -29.55
CA LEU A 199 -0.89 -4.67 -28.50
C LEU A 199 -0.24 -6.06 -28.37
N ARG A 200 -0.96 -7.12 -28.79
CA ARG A 200 -0.50 -8.50 -28.80
C ARG A 200 0.10 -8.95 -30.12
N ASP A 201 0.10 -8.06 -31.10
CA ASP A 201 0.53 -8.37 -32.48
C ASP A 201 -0.23 -9.58 -33.08
N TRP A 202 -1.53 -9.64 -32.80
CA TRP A 202 -2.40 -10.67 -33.32
C TRP A 202 -3.08 -10.22 -34.61
N ASN A 203 -3.21 -11.14 -35.58
CA ASN A 203 -3.89 -10.84 -36.83
C ASN A 203 -5.37 -10.51 -36.61
N ALA A 204 -5.76 -9.28 -36.95
CA ALA A 204 -7.08 -8.71 -36.70
C ALA A 204 -8.15 -9.09 -37.77
N THR A 205 -7.86 -10.00 -38.71
CA THR A 205 -8.76 -10.32 -39.85
C THR A 205 -10.15 -10.84 -39.43
N ASN A 206 -10.30 -11.29 -38.18
CA ASN A 206 -11.62 -11.73 -37.68
C ASN A 206 -11.82 -11.50 -36.19
N ILE A 207 -12.04 -10.24 -35.79
CA ILE A 207 -12.29 -9.81 -34.39
C ILE A 207 -13.52 -10.54 -33.80
N ARG A 208 -14.41 -11.07 -34.61
CA ARG A 208 -15.58 -11.82 -34.12
C ARG A 208 -15.22 -13.24 -33.65
N LYS A 209 -14.20 -13.88 -34.23
CA LYS A 209 -13.68 -15.19 -33.79
C LYS A 209 -12.50 -14.97 -32.83
N ARG A 210 -12.79 -14.64 -31.59
CA ARG A 210 -11.76 -14.33 -30.57
C ARG A 210 -11.16 -15.61 -30.01
N PRO A 211 -9.82 -15.68 -29.86
CA PRO A 211 -9.18 -16.75 -29.09
C PRO A 211 -9.74 -16.81 -27.66
N GLY A 212 -9.85 -18.00 -27.09
CA GLY A 212 -10.37 -18.19 -25.73
C GLY A 212 -9.59 -17.37 -24.65
N VAL A 213 -8.31 -17.12 -24.90
CA VAL A 213 -7.46 -16.30 -24.03
C VAL A 213 -7.95 -14.85 -23.88
N VAL A 214 -8.72 -14.31 -24.84
CA VAL A 214 -9.29 -12.95 -24.74
C VAL A 214 -10.23 -12.84 -23.54
N ALA A 215 -10.95 -13.91 -23.21
CA ALA A 215 -11.81 -13.94 -22.03
C ALA A 215 -10.99 -13.80 -20.73
N SER A 216 -9.87 -14.53 -20.61
CA SER A 216 -8.97 -14.43 -19.47
C SER A 216 -8.32 -13.05 -19.37
N ILE A 217 -7.90 -12.48 -20.50
CA ILE A 217 -7.38 -11.11 -20.56
C ILE A 217 -8.44 -10.12 -20.08
N THR A 218 -9.69 -10.22 -20.57
CA THR A 218 -10.78 -9.33 -20.16
C THR A 218 -11.06 -9.43 -18.66
N VAL A 219 -11.05 -10.63 -18.09
CA VAL A 219 -11.19 -10.80 -16.64
C VAL A 219 -10.06 -10.10 -15.91
N ASP A 220 -8.83 -10.23 -16.38
CA ASP A 220 -7.64 -9.69 -15.74
C ASP A 220 -7.58 -8.16 -15.77
N ILE A 221 -7.74 -7.58 -16.97
CA ILE A 221 -7.58 -6.12 -17.15
C ILE A 221 -8.82 -5.31 -16.78
N VAL A 222 -10.00 -5.96 -16.67
CA VAL A 222 -11.26 -5.29 -16.34
C VAL A 222 -11.76 -5.70 -14.96
N TYR A 223 -12.28 -6.91 -14.82
CA TYR A 223 -13.08 -7.29 -13.64
C TYR A 223 -12.29 -7.41 -12.35
N LYS A 224 -11.04 -7.87 -12.40
CA LYS A 224 -10.16 -7.93 -11.22
C LYS A 224 -9.77 -6.54 -10.68
N ARG A 225 -10.03 -5.49 -11.46
CA ARG A 225 -9.65 -4.10 -11.16
C ARG A 225 -10.84 -3.18 -10.94
N LEU A 226 -12.05 -3.70 -10.98
CA LEU A 226 -13.26 -2.90 -10.87
C LEU A 226 -13.59 -2.54 -9.42
N ALA A 227 -13.64 -3.52 -8.53
CA ALA A 227 -13.77 -3.34 -7.09
C ALA A 227 -13.44 -4.67 -6.35
N PRO A 228 -13.13 -4.61 -5.04
CA PRO A 228 -12.83 -5.81 -4.26
C PRO A 228 -13.98 -6.82 -4.27
N ASN A 229 -13.65 -8.10 -4.48
CA ASN A 229 -14.58 -9.23 -4.50
C ASN A 229 -15.73 -9.21 -5.53
N VAL A 230 -15.87 -8.13 -6.31
CA VAL A 230 -16.94 -8.01 -7.33
C VAL A 230 -16.86 -9.11 -8.37
N LEU A 231 -15.66 -9.44 -8.88
CA LEU A 231 -15.50 -10.54 -9.84
C LEU A 231 -16.02 -11.88 -9.30
N ASN A 232 -15.65 -12.22 -8.06
CA ASN A 232 -16.04 -13.49 -7.45
C ASN A 232 -17.56 -13.61 -7.36
N GLU A 233 -18.23 -12.54 -6.95
CA GLU A 233 -19.67 -12.50 -6.82
C GLU A 233 -20.38 -12.51 -8.19
N LEU A 234 -19.87 -11.79 -9.18
CA LEU A 234 -20.40 -11.85 -10.55
C LEU A 234 -20.33 -13.26 -11.14
N VAL A 235 -19.22 -13.97 -10.92
CA VAL A 235 -19.03 -15.36 -11.36
C VAL A 235 -19.97 -16.30 -10.59
N ARG A 236 -20.19 -16.07 -9.29
CA ARG A 236 -21.10 -16.87 -8.44
C ARG A 236 -22.56 -16.75 -8.89
N LEU A 237 -22.99 -15.54 -9.24
CA LEU A 237 -24.37 -15.27 -9.71
C LEU A 237 -24.63 -15.72 -11.14
N THR A 238 -23.59 -15.85 -11.95
CA THR A 238 -23.76 -16.21 -13.36
C THR A 238 -23.84 -17.74 -13.53
N GLU A 239 -24.96 -18.22 -14.01
CA GLU A 239 -25.14 -19.64 -14.31
C GLU A 239 -24.14 -20.15 -15.37
N ARG A 240 -23.79 -21.43 -15.26
CA ARG A 240 -22.94 -22.11 -16.23
C ARG A 240 -23.75 -23.10 -17.07
N ASP A 241 -23.35 -23.29 -18.32
CA ASP A 241 -23.89 -24.34 -19.18
C ASP A 241 -23.27 -25.72 -18.82
N ASN A 242 -23.74 -26.76 -19.48
CA ASN A 242 -23.26 -28.14 -19.30
C ASN A 242 -21.77 -28.34 -19.67
N LYS A 243 -21.13 -27.33 -20.30
CA LYS A 243 -19.71 -27.30 -20.67
C LYS A 243 -18.90 -26.39 -19.74
N GLY A 244 -19.50 -25.91 -18.63
CA GLY A 244 -18.87 -25.04 -17.65
C GLY A 244 -18.70 -23.57 -18.08
N ARG A 245 -19.28 -23.14 -19.22
CA ARG A 245 -19.17 -21.77 -19.72
C ARG A 245 -20.26 -20.90 -19.10
N LEU A 246 -19.98 -19.63 -18.90
CA LEU A 246 -20.96 -18.67 -18.39
C LEU A 246 -22.08 -18.45 -19.42
N LYS A 247 -23.33 -18.66 -19.01
CA LYS A 247 -24.52 -18.49 -19.86
C LYS A 247 -24.78 -17.03 -20.25
N THR A 248 -24.45 -16.10 -19.35
CA THR A 248 -24.65 -14.66 -19.56
C THR A 248 -23.35 -13.88 -19.38
N ARG A 249 -23.34 -12.62 -19.81
CA ARG A 249 -22.20 -11.73 -19.64
C ARG A 249 -22.17 -11.18 -18.21
N LEU A 250 -20.99 -11.18 -17.57
CA LEU A 250 -20.81 -10.74 -16.20
C LEU A 250 -21.35 -9.32 -15.93
N TYR A 251 -21.17 -8.40 -16.88
CA TYR A 251 -21.64 -7.01 -16.74
C TYR A 251 -23.15 -6.87 -16.59
N ARG A 252 -23.93 -7.86 -16.97
CA ARG A 252 -25.40 -7.85 -16.82
C ARG A 252 -25.86 -7.96 -15.37
N HIS A 253 -24.97 -8.34 -14.46
CA HIS A 253 -25.21 -8.34 -13.03
C HIS A 253 -24.74 -7.05 -12.33
N LEU A 254 -24.23 -6.06 -13.05
CA LEU A 254 -23.86 -4.77 -12.47
C LEU A 254 -25.08 -3.88 -12.26
N THR A 255 -25.07 -3.07 -11.20
CA THR A 255 -26.15 -2.11 -10.93
C THR A 255 -26.13 -0.96 -11.94
N PRO A 256 -27.32 -0.45 -12.36
CA PRO A 256 -27.40 0.71 -13.26
C PRO A 256 -26.83 1.99 -12.65
N GLU A 257 -27.01 2.16 -11.35
CA GLU A 257 -26.66 3.41 -10.64
C GLU A 257 -25.16 3.53 -10.35
N HIS A 258 -24.48 2.41 -10.16
CA HIS A 258 -23.05 2.45 -9.74
C HIS A 258 -22.16 1.47 -10.52
N GLY A 259 -22.49 0.20 -10.54
CA GLY A 259 -21.61 -0.84 -11.09
C GLY A 259 -21.34 -0.67 -12.59
N HIS A 260 -22.36 -0.43 -13.39
CA HIS A 260 -22.22 -0.23 -14.83
C HIS A 260 -21.53 1.10 -15.18
N PRO A 261 -21.85 2.27 -14.57
CA PRO A 261 -21.08 3.49 -14.75
C PRO A 261 -19.60 3.33 -14.44
N LYS A 262 -19.25 2.67 -13.33
CA LYS A 262 -17.87 2.41 -12.95
C LYS A 262 -17.14 1.52 -13.97
N LEU A 263 -17.83 0.55 -14.56
CA LEU A 263 -17.28 -0.25 -15.67
C LEU A 263 -16.96 0.63 -16.89
N LEU A 264 -17.85 1.56 -17.24
CA LEU A 264 -17.62 2.48 -18.37
C LEU A 264 -16.44 3.44 -18.11
N GLU A 265 -16.35 4.01 -16.92
CA GLU A 265 -15.20 4.82 -16.51
C GLU A 265 -13.88 4.03 -16.63
N HIS A 266 -13.89 2.78 -16.17
CA HIS A 266 -12.73 1.90 -16.28
C HIS A 266 -12.34 1.62 -17.72
N PHE A 267 -13.32 1.44 -18.64
CA PHE A 267 -13.07 1.29 -20.08
C PHE A 267 -12.41 2.51 -20.71
N ILE A 268 -12.85 3.72 -20.35
CA ILE A 268 -12.24 4.96 -20.85
C ILE A 268 -10.76 4.99 -20.46
N ALA A 269 -10.46 4.71 -19.20
CA ALA A 269 -9.08 4.66 -18.71
C ALA A 269 -8.25 3.58 -19.41
N LEU A 270 -8.79 2.36 -19.57
CA LEU A 270 -8.13 1.27 -20.29
C LEU A 270 -7.83 1.63 -21.75
N ASN A 271 -8.81 2.16 -22.49
CA ASN A 271 -8.61 2.53 -23.88
C ASN A 271 -7.55 3.62 -24.04
N THR A 272 -7.52 4.59 -23.12
CA THR A 272 -6.48 5.63 -23.11
C THR A 272 -5.08 5.01 -22.90
N LEU A 273 -4.93 4.12 -21.92
CA LEU A 273 -3.66 3.42 -21.67
C LEU A 273 -3.26 2.52 -22.83
N MET A 274 -4.20 1.78 -23.43
CA MET A 274 -3.94 0.93 -24.58
C MET A 274 -3.43 1.74 -25.77
N ARG A 275 -4.12 2.82 -26.12
CA ARG A 275 -3.73 3.70 -27.26
C ARG A 275 -2.37 4.36 -27.02
N ALA A 276 -2.06 4.76 -25.79
CA ALA A 276 -0.78 5.38 -25.44
C ALA A 276 0.40 4.36 -25.41
N SER A 277 0.11 3.06 -25.51
CA SER A 277 1.12 2.02 -25.37
C SER A 277 1.53 1.43 -26.72
N PRO A 278 2.85 1.29 -27.01
CA PRO A 278 3.33 0.70 -28.24
C PRO A 278 3.15 -0.83 -28.29
N ASN A 279 3.16 -1.51 -27.16
CA ASN A 279 3.05 -2.95 -27.06
C ASN A 279 2.40 -3.40 -25.74
N TRP A 280 2.12 -4.70 -25.62
CA TRP A 280 1.45 -5.28 -24.45
C TRP A 280 2.25 -5.10 -23.15
N ARG A 281 3.58 -5.20 -23.19
CA ARG A 281 4.44 -5.10 -21.99
C ARG A 281 4.34 -3.71 -21.38
N VAL A 282 4.45 -2.67 -22.19
CA VAL A 282 4.32 -1.26 -21.74
C VAL A 282 2.92 -1.00 -21.21
N PHE A 283 1.88 -1.41 -21.97
CA PHE A 283 0.49 -1.29 -21.52
C PHE A 283 0.28 -1.94 -20.15
N TYR A 284 0.70 -3.19 -19.98
CA TYR A 284 0.45 -3.93 -18.74
C TYR A 284 1.20 -3.33 -17.55
N SER A 285 2.39 -2.78 -17.76
CA SER A 285 3.14 -2.04 -16.75
C SER A 285 2.41 -0.77 -16.32
N LEU A 286 1.96 0.05 -17.28
CA LEU A 286 1.17 1.26 -17.02
C LEU A 286 -0.17 0.93 -16.35
N LEU A 287 -0.84 -0.13 -16.78
CA LEU A 287 -2.09 -0.60 -16.21
C LEU A 287 -1.93 -1.00 -14.73
N ASN A 288 -0.90 -1.78 -14.39
CA ASN A 288 -0.65 -2.19 -13.01
C ASN A 288 -0.33 -0.98 -12.10
N ARG A 289 0.28 0.03 -12.66
CA ARG A 289 0.65 1.25 -11.94
C ARG A 289 -0.54 2.18 -11.72
N SER A 290 -1.42 2.32 -12.73
CA SER A 290 -2.54 3.27 -12.72
C SER A 290 -3.83 2.67 -12.18
N LEU A 291 -4.08 1.39 -12.45
CA LEU A 291 -5.30 0.64 -12.11
C LEU A 291 -4.93 -0.74 -11.57
N PRO A 292 -4.35 -0.84 -10.36
CA PRO A 292 -3.91 -2.11 -9.79
C PRO A 292 -5.07 -3.08 -9.57
N GLN A 293 -4.77 -4.38 -9.54
CA GLN A 293 -5.76 -5.39 -9.16
C GLN A 293 -6.03 -5.30 -7.66
N TYR A 294 -7.28 -5.47 -7.27
CA TYR A 294 -7.64 -5.60 -5.86
C TYR A 294 -7.16 -6.95 -5.32
N ASN A 295 -6.69 -6.97 -4.08
CA ASN A 295 -6.15 -8.14 -3.37
C ASN A 295 -4.83 -8.72 -3.95
N GLN A 296 -4.10 -7.95 -4.73
CA GLN A 296 -2.72 -8.27 -5.06
C GLN A 296 -1.80 -7.25 -4.40
N THR A 297 -0.78 -7.75 -3.68
CA THR A 297 0.38 -6.94 -3.34
C THR A 297 1.04 -6.57 -4.67
N LEU A 298 1.06 -5.27 -4.99
CA LEU A 298 1.74 -4.80 -6.19
C LEU A 298 3.23 -5.12 -6.06
N PRO A 299 3.82 -5.92 -6.96
CA PRO A 299 5.25 -5.87 -7.12
C PRO A 299 5.58 -4.45 -7.58
N LEU A 300 6.33 -3.71 -6.79
CA LEU A 300 6.88 -2.42 -7.17
C LEU A 300 7.88 -2.65 -8.29
N LEU A 301 7.39 -2.72 -9.53
CA LEU A 301 8.23 -2.72 -10.70
C LEU A 301 8.80 -1.31 -10.89
N LEU A 302 9.98 -1.09 -10.33
CA LEU A 302 10.82 0.08 -10.59
C LEU A 302 11.74 -0.14 -11.81
N ASP A 303 11.44 -1.09 -12.64
CA ASP A 303 12.06 -1.18 -13.95
C ASP A 303 11.27 -0.29 -14.90
N TYR A 304 11.71 0.96 -15.03
CA TYR A 304 11.50 1.71 -16.26
C TYR A 304 12.14 0.86 -17.37
N PRO A 305 11.42 0.52 -18.46
CA PRO A 305 12.10 0.03 -19.63
C PRO A 305 13.09 1.14 -20.04
N GLU A 306 14.39 0.79 -20.06
CA GLU A 306 15.46 1.71 -20.45
C GLU A 306 15.38 2.20 -21.92
N ASP A 307 14.32 1.88 -22.64
CA ASP A 307 14.14 2.12 -24.07
C ASP A 307 13.15 3.26 -24.39
N ILE A 308 13.11 4.31 -23.59
CA ILE A 308 12.61 5.60 -24.07
C ILE A 308 13.84 6.50 -24.31
N THR A 309 14.69 6.10 -25.21
CA THR A 309 15.55 7.04 -25.91
C THR A 309 14.65 7.82 -26.88
N VAL A 310 14.30 9.02 -26.50
CA VAL A 310 13.87 10.03 -27.45
C VAL A 310 15.07 10.27 -28.38
N SER A 311 15.05 9.71 -29.57
CA SER A 311 15.95 10.11 -30.64
C SER A 311 15.63 11.57 -30.97
N GLU A 312 16.46 12.48 -30.47
CA GLU A 312 16.58 13.81 -31.03
C GLU A 312 17.12 13.63 -32.45
N GLU A 313 16.25 13.60 -33.43
CA GLU A 313 16.61 13.85 -34.82
C GLU A 313 16.40 15.33 -35.12
N ASN A 314 17.52 15.94 -35.60
CA ASN A 314 17.71 17.27 -36.14
C ASN A 314 16.64 17.73 -37.16
#